data_41531a0efdf5fdab7fc0fd70c4affb47
#
_entry.id   41531a0efdf5fdab7fc0fd70c4affb47
#
_cell.length_a   1.000
_cell.length_b   1.000
_cell.length_c   1.000
_cell.angle_alpha   90.00
_cell.angle_beta   90.00
_cell.angle_gamma   90.00
#
_symmetry.space_group_name_H-M   'P 1'
#
loop_
_entity.id
_entity.type
_entity.pdbx_description
1 polymer ?
#
loop_
_entity_poly.entity_id
_entity_poly.type
_entity_poly.pdbx_seq_one_letter_code
_entity_poly.pdbx_strand_id
1 'polypeptide(L)'
;MTEYQLIEGKPKIFAISSNNKLLLEIQEYVENYDYEFAGSTSNKTDIFRKLEELSVNLIFLDSDLQNINLIELSNDLEIYNIPIIIIVGDFYNETVDNLLMSNPYGYLLAPLDEEELQRAMAVALRKHEQNIQNVKEAECKVKEKSMELLIEKSDSSLLLILCVSLIIIAVLSRNATWLQWVLLIPTGAMLINTLFSFKKQDPPKPYETLPFVSIFIPAHNEEFTIEQTVRSVCGLDYHYEDGEPLYELIVVNDGSTDSTGEILADLKKEFAQVKIVTRHPPRSGKGKGFVLNDALTLSRGEIIGVFDADTHVKPPYLKTVINYLNGDIDGVQTRVKMFNKNENFLARMQHVEFSTFGTTLIAKDNLDHTGFLGGNGQFVKKQAIIESGKWDGFAVTEDLNLAIKIILNGGKIRYCGEVAVYQEAITNWRAFFRQRVRWAIGNFETLFVYFPQIVRSKISIKKKFNVIEHISFYSFNLLIFFGFVITILNAISWFFFQNVTLIRMEAPILVGIISALAFFPGIIFALLRDKLGPVEFIKDMVKYYIYCFHLIPLFFLTMYSMMTRKERKWAKTEHKGVKAQ
;
A
#
# COMPACT_ATOMS: atom_id res chain seq x y z
N MET A 1 -4.39 -1.72 24.09
CA MET A 1 -4.56 -0.77 25.18
C MET A 1 -3.22 -0.08 25.38
N THR A 2 -3.02 1.05 24.77
CA THR A 2 -1.94 1.98 25.07
C THR A 2 -2.64 3.22 25.57
N GLU A 3 -2.50 3.43 26.88
CA GLU A 3 -2.95 4.61 27.57
C GLU A 3 -2.40 5.85 26.87
N TYR A 4 -3.30 6.62 26.30
CA TYR A 4 -3.04 8.02 26.07
C TYR A 4 -2.98 8.64 27.46
N GLN A 5 -1.79 9.03 27.88
CA GLN A 5 -1.63 9.84 29.08
C GLN A 5 -2.59 11.03 28.96
N LEU A 6 -3.60 11.07 29.78
CA LEU A 6 -4.17 12.32 30.28
C LEU A 6 -2.96 13.16 30.72
N ILE A 7 -2.93 14.43 30.36
CA ILE A 7 -1.83 15.33 30.66
C ILE A 7 -1.57 15.23 32.16
N GLU A 8 -0.59 14.39 32.56
CA GLU A 8 -0.10 14.37 33.94
C GLU A 8 0.84 15.58 34.10
N GLY A 9 0.30 16.68 34.58
CA GLY A 9 1.03 17.91 34.77
C GLY A 9 0.40 19.12 34.07
N LYS A 10 1.03 20.27 34.22
CA LYS A 10 0.64 21.51 33.54
C LYS A 10 0.88 21.39 32.02
N PRO A 11 -0.07 21.81 31.16
CA PRO A 11 0.16 21.80 29.72
C PRO A 11 1.35 22.69 29.34
N LYS A 12 2.21 22.16 28.46
CA LYS A 12 3.45 22.80 28.03
C LYS A 12 3.22 23.63 26.77
N ILE A 13 3.57 24.91 26.84
CA ILE A 13 3.40 25.91 25.78
C ILE A 13 4.75 26.23 25.17
N PHE A 14 4.84 26.21 23.84
CA PHE A 14 6.04 26.54 23.09
C PHE A 14 5.79 27.72 22.15
N ALA A 15 6.71 28.69 22.09
CA ALA A 15 6.56 29.87 21.26
C ALA A 15 7.59 29.88 20.10
N ILE A 16 7.11 30.19 18.89
CA ILE A 16 7.94 30.37 17.71
C ILE A 16 7.87 31.84 17.30
N SER A 17 8.86 32.64 17.73
CA SER A 17 8.95 34.06 17.45
C SER A 17 10.39 34.54 17.53
N SER A 18 10.71 35.61 16.81
CA SER A 18 11.95 36.40 16.92
C SER A 18 11.79 37.64 17.76
N ASN A 19 10.58 37.97 18.21
CA ASN A 19 10.25 39.17 18.98
C ASN A 19 10.38 38.90 20.48
N ASN A 20 11.50 39.34 21.05
CA ASN A 20 11.79 39.15 22.50
C ASN A 20 10.73 39.76 23.43
N LYS A 21 10.09 40.87 23.02
CA LYS A 21 9.04 41.49 23.83
C LYS A 21 7.80 40.61 23.87
N LEU A 22 7.37 40.11 22.74
CA LEU A 22 6.26 39.16 22.60
C LEU A 22 6.51 37.87 23.38
N LEU A 23 7.74 37.35 23.32
CA LEU A 23 8.13 36.15 24.09
C LEU A 23 8.04 36.35 25.59
N LEU A 24 8.44 37.50 26.10
CA LEU A 24 8.32 37.83 27.53
C LEU A 24 6.85 37.97 27.94
N GLU A 25 6.01 38.61 27.13
CA GLU A 25 4.56 38.71 27.36
C GLU A 25 3.92 37.32 27.42
N ILE A 26 4.22 36.45 26.45
CA ILE A 26 3.71 35.08 26.43
C ILE A 26 4.17 34.30 27.67
N GLN A 27 5.46 34.37 28.00
CA GLN A 27 6.01 33.66 29.18
C GLN A 27 5.34 34.13 30.48
N GLU A 28 5.23 35.42 30.71
CA GLU A 28 4.59 35.98 31.90
C GLU A 28 3.14 35.53 32.02
N TYR A 29 2.37 35.58 30.95
CA TYR A 29 0.98 35.14 30.95
C TYR A 29 0.81 33.64 31.14
N VAL A 30 1.66 32.81 30.48
CA VAL A 30 1.62 31.35 30.61
C VAL A 30 1.94 30.92 32.05
N GLU A 31 2.94 31.53 32.69
CA GLU A 31 3.36 31.21 34.06
C GLU A 31 2.36 31.69 35.13
N ASN A 32 1.59 32.74 34.85
CA ASN A 32 0.53 33.24 35.76
C ASN A 32 -0.69 32.31 35.81
N TYR A 33 -0.85 31.43 34.83
CA TYR A 33 -1.92 30.44 34.78
C TYR A 33 -1.36 29.04 35.03
N ASP A 34 -2.23 28.05 35.01
CA ASP A 34 -1.83 26.65 35.26
C ASP A 34 -1.17 25.96 34.07
N TYR A 35 -0.23 26.67 33.40
CA TYR A 35 0.55 26.22 32.24
C TYR A 35 2.06 26.27 32.52
N GLU A 36 2.86 25.58 31.71
CA GLU A 36 4.32 25.58 31.75
C GLU A 36 4.88 26.13 30.44
N PHE A 37 5.74 27.15 30.52
CA PHE A 37 6.45 27.66 29.35
C PHE A 37 7.63 26.76 29.01
N ALA A 38 7.50 25.93 27.97
CA ALA A 38 8.50 24.94 27.55
C ALA A 38 9.71 25.56 26.82
N GLY A 39 9.59 26.83 26.39
CA GLY A 39 10.65 27.57 25.72
C GLY A 39 10.23 28.19 24.40
N SER A 40 11.20 28.78 23.70
CA SER A 40 10.97 29.47 22.44
C SER A 40 12.14 29.29 21.47
N THR A 41 11.89 29.52 20.17
CA THR A 41 12.93 29.65 19.13
C THR A 41 12.39 30.36 17.92
N SER A 42 13.27 30.95 17.12
CA SER A 42 12.98 31.48 15.78
C SER A 42 13.72 30.74 14.66
N ASN A 43 14.52 29.72 15.01
CA ASN A 43 15.34 28.97 14.06
C ASN A 43 14.59 27.72 13.58
N LYS A 44 14.36 27.58 12.27
CA LYS A 44 13.62 26.46 11.68
C LYS A 44 14.17 25.09 12.10
N THR A 45 15.49 24.92 12.14
CA THR A 45 16.12 23.65 12.52
C THR A 45 15.91 23.33 14.01
N ASP A 46 15.97 24.34 14.89
CA ASP A 46 15.76 24.18 16.33
C ASP A 46 14.30 23.93 16.70
N ILE A 47 13.33 24.44 15.91
CA ILE A 47 11.91 24.21 16.14
C ILE A 47 11.64 22.69 16.21
N PHE A 48 11.98 21.98 15.17
CA PHE A 48 11.69 20.55 15.06
C PHE A 48 12.43 19.73 16.12
N ARG A 49 13.71 20.04 16.36
CA ARG A 49 14.48 19.37 17.42
C ARG A 49 13.85 19.55 18.81
N LYS A 50 13.44 20.78 19.16
CA LYS A 50 12.82 21.06 20.45
C LYS A 50 11.43 20.45 20.60
N LEU A 51 10.63 20.39 19.53
CA LEU A 51 9.34 19.71 19.53
C LEU A 51 9.48 18.19 19.74
N GLU A 52 10.59 17.59 19.28
CA GLU A 52 10.90 16.18 19.51
C GLU A 52 11.39 15.92 20.96
N GLU A 53 12.14 16.85 21.55
CA GLU A 53 12.69 16.73 22.91
C GLU A 53 11.66 17.09 23.98
N LEU A 54 10.74 18.01 23.68
CA LEU A 54 9.79 18.59 24.64
C LEU A 54 8.37 18.07 24.34
N SER A 55 7.67 17.62 25.38
CA SER A 55 6.27 17.21 25.27
C SER A 55 5.34 18.43 25.17
N VAL A 56 5.36 19.14 24.03
CA VAL A 56 4.61 20.38 23.82
C VAL A 56 3.12 20.09 23.60
N ASN A 57 2.24 20.86 24.24
CA ASN A 57 0.80 20.71 24.15
C ASN A 57 0.12 21.81 23.30
N LEU A 58 0.77 22.97 23.13
CA LEU A 58 0.28 24.08 22.32
C LEU A 58 1.46 24.90 21.79
N ILE A 59 1.35 25.37 20.55
CA ILE A 59 2.33 26.23 19.90
C ILE A 59 1.73 27.61 19.63
N PHE A 60 2.46 28.67 20.03
CA PHE A 60 2.25 30.00 19.54
C PHE A 60 3.18 30.25 18.34
N LEU A 61 2.62 30.69 17.21
CA LEU A 61 3.36 31.01 15.99
C LEU A 61 3.19 32.49 15.66
N ASP A 62 4.30 33.22 15.70
CA ASP A 62 4.35 34.63 15.33
C ASP A 62 4.31 34.79 13.80
N SER A 63 3.37 35.60 13.29
CA SER A 63 3.24 35.88 11.86
C SER A 63 4.36 36.75 11.28
N ASP A 64 5.13 37.43 12.15
CA ASP A 64 6.17 38.37 11.75
C ASP A 64 7.57 37.74 11.71
N LEU A 65 7.65 36.39 11.69
CA LEU A 65 8.91 35.67 11.53
C LEU A 65 9.59 36.00 10.20
N GLN A 66 10.81 36.55 10.29
CA GLN A 66 11.63 36.85 9.11
C GLN A 66 12.38 35.61 8.61
N ASN A 67 12.55 35.49 7.30
CA ASN A 67 13.31 34.42 6.64
C ASN A 67 12.71 33.00 6.74
N ILE A 68 11.46 32.84 7.14
CA ILE A 68 10.75 31.56 7.18
C ILE A 68 9.45 31.68 6.40
N ASN A 69 9.19 30.74 5.50
CA ASN A 69 7.89 30.61 4.85
C ASN A 69 6.90 30.03 5.87
N LEU A 70 6.02 30.86 6.39
CA LEU A 70 5.07 30.50 7.46
C LEU A 70 4.06 29.46 7.02
N ILE A 71 3.66 29.44 5.75
CA ILE A 71 2.74 28.42 5.19
C ILE A 71 3.44 27.06 5.18
N GLU A 72 4.69 27.02 4.73
CA GLU A 72 5.50 25.81 4.75
C GLU A 72 5.73 25.31 6.20
N LEU A 73 6.06 26.23 7.10
CA LEU A 73 6.26 25.90 8.52
C LEU A 73 4.97 25.39 9.16
N SER A 74 3.83 26.03 8.92
CA SER A 74 2.54 25.59 9.47
C SER A 74 2.17 24.20 8.99
N ASN A 75 2.38 23.89 7.70
CA ASN A 75 2.17 22.56 7.14
C ASN A 75 3.14 21.52 7.73
N ASP A 76 4.42 21.89 7.94
CA ASP A 76 5.40 21.02 8.57
C ASP A 76 5.03 20.73 10.04
N LEU A 77 4.43 21.71 10.76
CA LEU A 77 3.99 21.57 12.15
C LEU A 77 2.70 20.75 12.31
N GLU A 78 1.84 20.66 11.28
CA GLU A 78 0.63 19.82 11.32
C GLU A 78 0.94 18.35 11.63
N ILE A 79 2.13 17.89 11.24
CA ILE A 79 2.59 16.50 11.45
C ILE A 79 2.68 16.16 12.95
N TYR A 80 3.00 17.14 13.80
CA TYR A 80 3.13 16.93 15.25
C TYR A 80 1.77 16.82 15.94
N ASN A 81 0.68 17.15 15.23
CA ASN A 81 -0.68 17.14 15.77
C ASN A 81 -0.78 17.93 17.10
N ILE A 82 -0.11 19.08 17.15
CA ILE A 82 -0.14 20.02 18.28
C ILE A 82 -0.98 21.22 17.84
N PRO A 83 -1.94 21.70 18.64
CA PRO A 83 -2.72 22.88 18.30
C PRO A 83 -1.84 24.12 18.16
N ILE A 84 -2.07 24.90 17.10
CA ILE A 84 -1.32 26.12 16.78
C ILE A 84 -2.24 27.32 16.93
N ILE A 85 -1.80 28.33 17.68
CA ILE A 85 -2.41 29.65 17.72
C ILE A 85 -1.44 30.61 17.02
N ILE A 86 -1.93 31.36 16.04
CA ILE A 86 -1.14 32.33 15.29
C ILE A 86 -1.29 33.69 15.96
N ILE A 87 -0.16 34.36 16.24
CA ILE A 87 -0.13 35.73 16.73
C ILE A 87 0.16 36.65 15.55
N VAL A 88 -0.71 37.64 15.33
CA VAL A 88 -0.70 38.51 14.17
C VAL A 88 -0.48 39.95 14.61
N GLY A 89 0.45 40.67 13.96
CA GLY A 89 0.68 42.09 14.18
C GLY A 89 -0.37 42.99 13.50
N ASP A 90 -0.87 42.59 12.32
CA ASP A 90 -1.90 43.30 11.55
C ASP A 90 -2.74 42.31 10.73
N PHE A 91 -4.08 42.34 10.88
CA PHE A 91 -5.00 41.46 10.15
C PHE A 91 -5.13 41.78 8.64
N TYR A 92 -4.66 42.92 8.19
CA TYR A 92 -4.76 43.34 6.80
C TYR A 92 -3.58 42.95 5.92
N ASN A 93 -2.76 41.97 6.38
CA ASN A 93 -1.61 41.51 5.62
C ASN A 93 -1.99 40.27 4.78
N GLU A 94 -1.63 40.25 3.50
CA GLU A 94 -1.87 39.15 2.53
C GLU A 94 -1.28 37.81 3.01
N THR A 95 -0.25 37.86 3.88
CA THR A 95 0.34 36.68 4.53
C THR A 95 -0.64 36.02 5.51
N VAL A 96 -1.49 36.81 6.17
CA VAL A 96 -2.48 36.31 7.14
C VAL A 96 -3.61 35.58 6.44
N ASP A 97 -4.09 36.09 5.32
CA ASP A 97 -5.13 35.43 4.51
C ASP A 97 -4.66 34.05 4.03
N ASN A 98 -3.39 33.92 3.69
CA ASN A 98 -2.80 32.64 3.31
C ASN A 98 -2.59 31.69 4.51
N LEU A 99 -2.31 32.21 5.70
CA LEU A 99 -2.22 31.43 6.94
C LEU A 99 -3.60 30.97 7.44
N LEU A 100 -4.68 31.67 7.11
CA LEU A 100 -6.06 31.22 7.36
C LEU A 100 -6.37 29.88 6.67
N MET A 101 -5.73 29.62 5.53
CA MET A 101 -5.87 28.36 4.79
C MET A 101 -5.25 27.15 5.51
N SER A 102 -4.31 27.36 6.46
CA SER A 102 -3.68 26.29 7.23
C SER A 102 -4.53 25.80 8.42
N ASN A 103 -5.74 26.32 8.60
CA ASN A 103 -6.73 25.88 9.59
C ASN A 103 -6.20 25.85 11.05
N PRO A 104 -5.57 26.93 11.56
CA PRO A 104 -5.08 26.98 12.94
C PRO A 104 -6.22 26.93 13.95
N TYR A 105 -5.88 26.61 15.19
CA TYR A 105 -6.87 26.51 16.28
C TYR A 105 -7.36 27.87 16.80
N GLY A 106 -6.61 28.93 16.54
CA GLY A 106 -6.97 30.30 16.92
C GLY A 106 -6.00 31.35 16.39
N TYR A 107 -6.39 32.62 16.54
CA TYR A 107 -5.60 33.79 16.22
C TYR A 107 -5.63 34.76 17.40
N LEU A 108 -4.55 35.48 17.61
CA LEU A 108 -4.44 36.55 18.57
C LEU A 108 -3.81 37.78 17.91
N LEU A 109 -4.29 38.96 18.26
CA LEU A 109 -3.73 40.21 17.77
C LEU A 109 -2.71 40.75 18.78
N ALA A 110 -1.52 41.14 18.33
CA ALA A 110 -0.56 41.84 19.16
C ALA A 110 -0.89 43.36 19.21
N PRO A 111 -0.73 44.04 20.38
CA PRO A 111 -0.26 43.49 21.66
C PRO A 111 -1.27 42.55 22.33
N LEU A 112 -0.79 41.54 23.04
CA LEU A 112 -1.64 40.48 23.58
C LEU A 112 -2.52 41.03 24.73
N ASP A 113 -3.81 40.68 24.69
CA ASP A 113 -4.73 40.86 25.80
C ASP A 113 -4.80 39.58 26.64
N GLU A 114 -4.67 39.71 27.96
CA GLU A 114 -4.58 38.60 28.89
C GLU A 114 -5.82 37.70 28.87
N GLU A 115 -7.02 38.29 28.86
CA GLU A 115 -8.26 37.53 28.81
C GLU A 115 -8.47 36.82 27.45
N GLU A 116 -8.04 37.46 26.36
CA GLU A 116 -8.13 36.90 25.02
C GLU A 116 -7.15 35.74 24.85
N LEU A 117 -5.91 35.88 25.36
CA LEU A 117 -4.90 34.82 25.35
C LEU A 117 -5.38 33.59 26.14
N GLN A 118 -5.92 33.79 27.34
CA GLN A 118 -6.45 32.72 28.19
C GLN A 118 -7.59 31.97 27.47
N ARG A 119 -8.53 32.72 26.88
CA ARG A 119 -9.65 32.13 26.14
C ARG A 119 -9.16 31.34 24.92
N ALA A 120 -8.22 31.88 24.16
CA ALA A 120 -7.68 31.24 22.98
C ALA A 120 -6.96 29.92 23.31
N MET A 121 -6.13 29.92 24.35
CA MET A 121 -5.45 28.70 24.83
C MET A 121 -6.45 27.63 25.28
N ALA A 122 -7.41 28.01 26.14
CA ALA A 122 -8.42 27.08 26.64
C ALA A 122 -9.29 26.50 25.48
N VAL A 123 -9.68 27.32 24.51
CA VAL A 123 -10.44 26.87 23.33
C VAL A 123 -9.62 25.97 22.43
N ALA A 124 -8.36 26.30 22.16
CA ALA A 124 -7.48 25.51 21.30
C ALA A 124 -7.21 24.13 21.89
N LEU A 125 -6.85 24.05 23.18
CA LEU A 125 -6.62 22.78 23.87
C LEU A 125 -7.89 21.93 23.93
N ARG A 126 -9.03 22.52 24.31
CA ARG A 126 -10.31 21.80 24.36
C ARG A 126 -10.77 21.30 23.01
N LYS A 127 -10.65 22.12 21.95
CA LYS A 127 -10.97 21.72 20.58
C LYS A 127 -10.06 20.59 20.10
N HIS A 128 -8.80 20.63 20.47
CA HIS A 128 -7.83 19.60 20.17
C HIS A 128 -8.15 18.27 20.87
N GLU A 129 -8.47 18.32 22.17
CA GLU A 129 -8.94 17.15 22.92
C GLU A 129 -10.21 16.55 22.30
N GLN A 130 -11.19 17.38 21.91
CA GLN A 130 -12.39 16.92 21.21
C GLN A 130 -12.07 16.26 19.87
N ASN A 131 -11.14 16.83 19.10
CA ASN A 131 -10.71 16.23 17.82
C ASN A 131 -10.03 14.87 18.05
N ILE A 132 -9.15 14.77 19.06
CA ILE A 132 -8.53 13.50 19.46
C ILE A 132 -9.61 12.49 19.90
N GLN A 133 -10.58 12.93 20.69
CA GLN A 133 -11.70 12.08 21.14
C GLN A 133 -12.55 11.60 19.96
N ASN A 134 -12.91 12.49 19.03
CA ASN A 134 -13.64 12.15 17.82
C ASN A 134 -12.89 11.15 16.93
N VAL A 135 -11.56 11.31 16.81
CA VAL A 135 -10.71 10.35 16.09
C VAL A 135 -10.69 9.00 16.81
N LYS A 136 -10.56 9.00 18.16
CA LYS A 136 -10.64 7.77 18.97
C LYS A 136 -12.00 7.07 18.83
N GLU A 137 -13.10 7.82 18.86
CA GLU A 137 -14.43 7.26 18.67
C GLU A 137 -14.63 6.72 17.23
N ALA A 138 -14.10 7.42 16.23
CA ALA A 138 -14.10 6.94 14.86
C ALA A 138 -13.22 5.68 14.71
N GLU A 139 -12.02 5.65 15.33
CA GLU A 139 -11.16 4.46 15.39
C GLU A 139 -11.84 3.31 16.15
N CYS A 140 -12.54 3.60 17.24
CA CYS A 140 -13.30 2.62 18.01
C CYS A 140 -14.47 2.06 17.20
N LYS A 141 -15.24 2.91 16.50
CA LYS A 141 -16.31 2.49 15.58
C LYS A 141 -15.78 1.68 14.39
N VAL A 142 -14.61 2.06 13.84
CA VAL A 142 -13.93 1.29 12.80
C VAL A 142 -13.43 -0.04 13.37
N LYS A 143 -12.93 -0.06 14.61
CA LYS A 143 -12.49 -1.27 15.30
C LYS A 143 -13.67 -2.18 15.70
N GLU A 144 -14.80 -1.61 16.11
CA GLU A 144 -16.05 -2.33 16.34
C GLU A 144 -16.59 -2.89 15.02
N LYS A 145 -16.59 -2.10 13.94
CA LYS A 145 -17.00 -2.54 12.62
C LYS A 145 -16.04 -3.57 12.02
N SER A 146 -14.74 -3.47 12.30
CA SER A 146 -13.75 -4.50 11.95
C SER A 146 -13.88 -5.72 12.87
N MET A 147 -14.37 -5.58 14.08
CA MET A 147 -14.67 -6.68 15.00
C MET A 147 -16.02 -7.35 14.68
N GLU A 148 -17.02 -6.61 14.23
CA GLU A 148 -18.24 -7.16 13.61
C GLU A 148 -17.92 -7.93 12.33
N LEU A 149 -17.05 -7.38 11.47
CA LEU A 149 -16.48 -8.08 10.30
C LEU A 149 -15.62 -9.30 10.71
N LEU A 150 -14.98 -9.29 11.89
CA LEU A 150 -14.27 -10.44 12.46
C LEU A 150 -15.23 -11.49 12.99
N ILE A 151 -16.43 -11.10 13.43
CA ILE A 151 -17.51 -12.00 13.82
C ILE A 151 -18.19 -12.58 12.58
N GLU A 152 -18.45 -11.78 11.54
CA GLU A 152 -18.82 -12.29 10.21
C GLU A 152 -17.73 -13.15 9.57
N LYS A 153 -16.45 -12.95 9.91
CA LYS A 153 -15.33 -13.84 9.55
C LYS A 153 -15.40 -15.21 10.23
N SER A 154 -16.16 -15.39 11.31
CA SER A 154 -16.42 -16.72 11.83
C SER A 154 -17.24 -17.54 10.83
N ASP A 155 -18.11 -16.89 10.06
CA ASP A 155 -18.86 -17.53 8.97
C ASP A 155 -17.96 -17.87 7.78
N SER A 156 -16.87 -17.13 7.56
CA SER A 156 -15.87 -17.46 6.53
C SER A 156 -15.00 -18.65 6.91
N SER A 157 -14.70 -18.83 8.21
CA SER A 157 -14.09 -20.06 8.71
C SER A 157 -15.00 -21.27 8.49
N LEU A 158 -16.30 -21.07 8.63
CA LEU A 158 -17.33 -22.09 8.33
C LEU A 158 -17.37 -22.43 6.84
N LEU A 159 -17.29 -21.45 5.95
CA LEU A 159 -17.25 -21.70 4.49
C LEU A 159 -15.99 -22.49 4.09
N LEU A 160 -14.88 -22.20 4.72
CA LEU A 160 -13.63 -22.92 4.51
C LEU A 160 -13.68 -24.33 5.08
N ILE A 161 -14.19 -24.48 6.33
CA ILE A 161 -14.43 -25.78 6.94
C ILE A 161 -15.40 -26.58 6.05
N LEU A 162 -16.40 -25.92 5.48
CA LEU A 162 -17.31 -26.54 4.52
C LEU A 162 -16.56 -27.01 3.26
N CYS A 163 -15.73 -26.17 2.64
CA CYS A 163 -14.94 -26.54 1.46
C CYS A 163 -14.00 -27.72 1.76
N VAL A 164 -13.27 -27.66 2.90
CA VAL A 164 -12.40 -28.75 3.34
C VAL A 164 -13.20 -30.00 3.66
N SER A 165 -14.34 -29.87 4.31
CA SER A 165 -15.25 -31.00 4.61
C SER A 165 -15.80 -31.63 3.35
N LEU A 166 -16.15 -30.84 2.33
CA LEU A 166 -16.60 -31.35 1.03
C LEU A 166 -15.47 -32.13 0.32
N ILE A 167 -14.24 -31.67 0.42
CA ILE A 167 -13.07 -32.39 -0.11
C ILE A 167 -12.88 -33.71 0.67
N ILE A 168 -12.94 -33.67 2.00
CA ILE A 168 -12.83 -34.87 2.86
C ILE A 168 -13.98 -35.84 2.53
N ILE A 169 -15.19 -35.35 2.37
CA ILE A 169 -16.36 -36.16 1.98
C ILE A 169 -16.15 -36.79 0.60
N ALA A 170 -15.63 -36.04 -0.37
CA ALA A 170 -15.32 -36.56 -1.69
C ALA A 170 -14.28 -37.69 -1.65
N VAL A 171 -13.26 -37.55 -0.81
CA VAL A 171 -12.22 -38.57 -0.59
C VAL A 171 -12.80 -39.80 0.12
N LEU A 172 -13.55 -39.58 1.22
CA LEU A 172 -14.11 -40.68 2.02
C LEU A 172 -15.23 -41.42 1.27
N SER A 173 -16.07 -40.71 0.53
CA SER A 173 -17.13 -41.31 -0.30
C SER A 173 -16.63 -41.91 -1.60
N ARG A 174 -15.35 -41.71 -1.93
CA ARG A 174 -14.74 -42.07 -3.22
C ARG A 174 -15.48 -41.48 -4.43
N ASN A 175 -16.21 -40.39 -4.26
CA ASN A 175 -16.97 -39.74 -5.33
C ASN A 175 -16.70 -38.22 -5.35
N ALA A 176 -16.11 -37.75 -6.42
CA ALA A 176 -15.78 -36.35 -6.65
C ALA A 176 -16.29 -35.85 -8.02
N THR A 177 -17.35 -36.46 -8.56
CA THR A 177 -17.91 -36.03 -9.86
C THR A 177 -18.33 -34.57 -9.90
N TRP A 178 -18.78 -34.02 -8.78
CA TRP A 178 -19.12 -32.60 -8.64
C TRP A 178 -17.86 -31.69 -8.65
N LEU A 179 -16.73 -32.16 -8.12
CA LEU A 179 -15.50 -31.38 -8.01
C LEU A 179 -14.94 -31.02 -9.40
N GLN A 180 -15.10 -31.90 -10.37
CA GLN A 180 -14.65 -31.62 -11.75
C GLN A 180 -15.38 -30.41 -12.37
N TRP A 181 -16.67 -30.24 -12.10
CA TRP A 181 -17.42 -29.07 -12.58
C TRP A 181 -16.97 -27.79 -11.90
N VAL A 182 -16.70 -27.85 -10.59
CA VAL A 182 -16.15 -26.71 -9.84
C VAL A 182 -14.75 -26.35 -10.36
N LEU A 183 -13.93 -27.32 -10.72
CA LEU A 183 -12.59 -27.10 -11.28
C LEU A 183 -12.60 -26.47 -12.69
N LEU A 184 -13.67 -26.69 -13.47
CA LEU A 184 -13.78 -26.07 -14.79
C LEU A 184 -13.99 -24.55 -14.73
N ILE A 185 -14.54 -24.02 -13.63
CA ILE A 185 -14.76 -22.57 -13.47
C ILE A 185 -13.42 -21.80 -13.48
N PRO A 186 -12.46 -22.06 -12.56
CA PRO A 186 -11.18 -21.36 -12.60
C PRO A 186 -10.37 -21.67 -13.87
N THR A 187 -10.48 -22.91 -14.38
CA THR A 187 -9.84 -23.29 -15.66
C THR A 187 -10.35 -22.44 -16.82
N GLY A 188 -11.66 -22.26 -16.92
CA GLY A 188 -12.29 -21.41 -17.93
C GLY A 188 -11.88 -19.93 -17.76
N ALA A 189 -11.85 -19.42 -16.54
CA ALA A 189 -11.39 -18.07 -16.24
C ALA A 189 -9.93 -17.84 -16.67
N MET A 190 -9.04 -18.80 -16.42
CA MET A 190 -7.64 -18.73 -16.84
C MET A 190 -7.50 -18.75 -18.36
N LEU A 191 -8.27 -19.58 -19.06
CA LEU A 191 -8.29 -19.61 -20.53
C LEU A 191 -8.77 -18.28 -21.11
N ILE A 192 -9.85 -17.71 -20.56
CA ILE A 192 -10.35 -16.39 -20.96
C ILE A 192 -9.25 -15.34 -20.78
N ASN A 193 -8.63 -15.27 -19.61
CA ASN A 193 -7.53 -14.34 -19.35
C ASN A 193 -6.38 -14.55 -20.34
N THR A 194 -6.02 -15.78 -20.63
CA THR A 194 -4.98 -16.08 -21.62
C THR A 194 -5.36 -15.57 -23.02
N LEU A 195 -6.57 -15.79 -23.48
CA LEU A 195 -7.03 -15.30 -24.79
C LEU A 195 -6.99 -13.78 -24.87
N PHE A 196 -7.45 -13.08 -23.83
CA PHE A 196 -7.42 -11.62 -23.80
C PHE A 196 -6.00 -11.05 -23.64
N SER A 197 -5.04 -11.80 -23.09
CA SER A 197 -3.64 -11.37 -22.98
C SER A 197 -2.92 -11.29 -24.34
N PHE A 198 -3.40 -12.01 -25.34
CA PHE A 198 -2.87 -11.93 -26.72
C PHE A 198 -3.39 -10.71 -27.49
N LYS A 199 -4.49 -10.11 -27.05
CA LYS A 199 -4.98 -8.87 -27.66
C LYS A 199 -3.98 -7.76 -27.39
N LYS A 200 -3.66 -6.96 -28.42
CA LYS A 200 -2.85 -5.76 -28.25
C LYS A 200 -3.60 -4.76 -27.36
N GLN A 201 -2.92 -4.24 -26.34
CA GLN A 201 -3.47 -3.19 -25.49
C GLN A 201 -3.69 -1.90 -26.30
N ASP A 202 -4.69 -1.12 -25.93
CA ASP A 202 -4.90 0.19 -26.48
C ASP A 202 -3.67 1.06 -26.21
N PRO A 203 -3.16 1.81 -27.20
CA PRO A 203 -1.97 2.62 -27.01
C PRO A 203 -2.19 3.68 -25.93
N PRO A 204 -1.16 4.01 -25.15
CA PRO A 204 -1.23 5.12 -24.21
C PRO A 204 -1.44 6.43 -24.97
N LYS A 205 -2.14 7.37 -24.34
CA LYS A 205 -2.36 8.71 -24.89
C LYS A 205 -1.37 9.69 -24.25
N PRO A 206 -0.52 10.39 -25.01
CA PRO A 206 0.38 11.37 -24.43
C PRO A 206 -0.41 12.53 -23.82
N TYR A 207 0.13 13.10 -22.75
CA TYR A 207 -0.37 14.37 -22.20
C TYR A 207 0.12 15.54 -23.05
N GLU A 208 -0.72 16.55 -23.26
CA GLU A 208 -0.32 17.82 -23.87
C GLU A 208 0.56 18.62 -22.88
N THR A 209 0.16 18.67 -21.61
CA THR A 209 0.94 19.24 -20.51
C THR A 209 1.15 18.15 -19.47
N LEU A 210 2.39 17.86 -19.13
CA LEU A 210 2.73 16.83 -18.17
C LEU A 210 2.24 17.20 -16.76
N PRO A 211 1.53 16.29 -16.03
CA PRO A 211 1.05 16.56 -14.68
C PRO A 211 2.17 16.47 -13.66
N PHE A 212 2.05 17.23 -12.56
CA PHE A 212 2.96 17.08 -11.43
C PHE A 212 2.68 15.78 -10.67
N VAL A 213 3.73 15.04 -10.32
CA VAL A 213 3.63 13.72 -9.67
C VAL A 213 4.21 13.75 -8.27
N SER A 214 3.50 13.18 -7.29
CA SER A 214 4.05 12.88 -5.97
C SER A 214 4.33 11.38 -5.86
N ILE A 215 5.57 11.03 -5.55
CA ILE A 215 6.00 9.63 -5.38
C ILE A 215 6.17 9.35 -3.90
N PHE A 216 5.58 8.26 -3.39
CA PHE A 216 5.64 7.86 -1.98
C PHE A 216 6.52 6.63 -1.82
N ILE A 217 7.39 6.66 -0.82
CA ILE A 217 8.19 5.51 -0.38
C ILE A 217 7.96 5.32 1.12
N PRO A 218 7.12 4.36 1.55
CA PRO A 218 7.06 3.95 2.95
C PRO A 218 8.31 3.17 3.32
N ALA A 219 9.01 3.57 4.38
CA ALA A 219 10.24 2.94 4.85
C ALA A 219 10.14 2.59 6.34
N HIS A 220 10.56 1.36 6.71
CA HIS A 220 10.70 0.93 8.10
C HIS A 220 11.85 -0.06 8.21
N ASN A 221 12.97 0.37 8.81
CA ASN A 221 14.21 -0.38 8.94
C ASN A 221 14.77 -0.87 7.59
N GLU A 222 15.02 0.05 6.67
CA GLU A 222 15.44 -0.20 5.29
C GLU A 222 16.86 0.31 4.99
N GLU A 223 17.76 0.31 5.99
CA GLU A 223 19.14 0.83 5.87
C GLU A 223 19.93 0.24 4.69
N PHE A 224 19.63 -1.01 4.27
CA PHE A 224 20.36 -1.67 3.18
C PHE A 224 19.84 -1.33 1.78
N THR A 225 18.63 -0.79 1.65
CA THR A 225 17.95 -0.63 0.34
C THR A 225 17.58 0.81 0.03
N ILE A 226 17.23 1.60 1.06
CA ILE A 226 16.60 2.91 0.90
C ILE A 226 17.45 3.90 0.10
N GLU A 227 18.77 3.90 0.28
CA GLU A 227 19.68 4.80 -0.47
C GLU A 227 19.59 4.57 -1.98
N GLN A 228 19.69 3.31 -2.41
CA GLN A 228 19.62 2.96 -3.82
C GLN A 228 18.25 3.30 -4.42
N THR A 229 17.18 3.06 -3.65
CA THR A 229 15.82 3.37 -4.07
C THR A 229 15.63 4.87 -4.30
N VAL A 230 16.00 5.70 -3.31
CA VAL A 230 15.87 7.16 -3.42
C VAL A 230 16.71 7.69 -4.58
N ARG A 231 17.99 7.28 -4.70
CA ARG A 231 18.85 7.69 -5.83
C ARG A 231 18.29 7.27 -7.18
N SER A 232 17.74 6.07 -7.28
CA SER A 232 17.12 5.57 -8.50
C SER A 232 15.89 6.40 -8.89
N VAL A 233 15.04 6.78 -7.93
CA VAL A 233 13.85 7.61 -8.17
C VAL A 233 14.25 9.05 -8.47
N CYS A 234 15.25 9.60 -7.80
CA CYS A 234 15.76 10.95 -8.08
C CYS A 234 16.44 11.07 -9.46
N GLY A 235 16.83 9.95 -10.08
CA GLY A 235 17.37 9.88 -11.44
C GLY A 235 16.33 9.72 -12.54
N LEU A 236 15.03 9.89 -12.28
CA LEU A 236 13.98 9.79 -13.27
C LEU A 236 14.02 10.97 -14.26
N ASP A 237 13.88 10.67 -15.56
CA ASP A 237 13.79 11.66 -16.64
C ASP A 237 12.35 12.18 -16.76
N TYR A 238 11.99 13.09 -15.83
CA TYR A 238 10.68 13.73 -15.80
C TYR A 238 10.81 15.15 -15.22
N HIS A 239 10.97 16.14 -16.12
CA HIS A 239 11.36 17.49 -15.77
C HIS A 239 10.48 18.54 -16.46
N TYR A 240 10.44 19.75 -15.91
CA TYR A 240 9.97 20.95 -16.58
C TYR A 240 10.92 21.34 -17.74
N GLU A 241 10.53 22.33 -18.54
CA GLU A 241 11.36 22.85 -19.65
C GLU A 241 12.68 23.50 -19.17
N ASP A 242 12.68 24.03 -17.95
CA ASP A 242 13.85 24.61 -17.28
C ASP A 242 14.80 23.58 -16.66
N GLY A 243 14.44 22.29 -16.71
CA GLY A 243 15.22 21.18 -16.19
C GLY A 243 14.95 20.82 -14.74
N GLU A 244 14.09 21.54 -14.04
CA GLU A 244 13.67 21.20 -12.68
C GLU A 244 12.78 19.93 -12.66
N PRO A 245 12.86 19.06 -11.63
CA PRO A 245 12.02 17.88 -11.53
C PRO A 245 10.53 18.23 -11.48
N LEU A 246 9.74 17.63 -12.38
CA LEU A 246 8.28 17.76 -12.41
C LEU A 246 7.62 16.74 -11.46
N TYR A 247 8.30 16.39 -10.40
CA TYR A 247 7.81 15.47 -9.36
C TYR A 247 8.47 15.78 -8.02
N GLU A 248 7.83 15.32 -6.96
CA GLU A 248 8.39 15.26 -5.62
C GLU A 248 8.47 13.82 -5.12
N LEU A 249 9.40 13.56 -4.24
CA LEU A 249 9.57 12.27 -3.58
C LEU A 249 9.33 12.44 -2.08
N ILE A 250 8.26 11.82 -1.56
CA ILE A 250 7.91 11.84 -0.14
C ILE A 250 8.28 10.47 0.45
N VAL A 251 9.34 10.44 1.24
CA VAL A 251 9.77 9.24 1.97
C VAL A 251 9.24 9.32 3.39
N VAL A 252 8.44 8.34 3.77
CA VAL A 252 7.88 8.27 5.12
C VAL A 252 8.63 7.23 5.93
N ASN A 253 9.45 7.70 6.87
CA ASN A 253 10.14 6.85 7.85
C ASN A 253 9.18 6.47 8.97
N ASP A 254 8.66 5.25 8.96
CA ASP A 254 7.66 4.75 9.91
C ASP A 254 8.30 4.21 11.19
N GLY A 255 9.03 5.07 11.92
CA GLY A 255 9.65 4.73 13.20
C GLY A 255 10.77 3.71 13.06
N SER A 256 11.68 3.88 12.10
CA SER A 256 12.87 3.04 11.96
C SER A 256 13.80 3.18 13.17
N THR A 257 14.43 2.09 13.56
CA THR A 257 15.38 1.99 14.68
C THR A 257 16.81 1.69 14.23
N ASP A 258 17.02 1.52 12.93
CA ASP A 258 18.29 1.34 12.25
C ASP A 258 18.80 2.66 11.64
N SER A 259 19.84 2.62 10.80
CA SER A 259 20.42 3.79 10.14
C SER A 259 19.54 4.41 9.03
N THR A 260 18.31 3.93 8.81
CA THR A 260 17.42 4.45 7.75
C THR A 260 17.21 5.95 7.88
N GLY A 261 16.98 6.46 9.10
CA GLY A 261 16.75 7.88 9.35
C GLY A 261 17.94 8.77 9.00
N GLU A 262 19.16 8.33 9.34
CA GLU A 262 20.41 9.04 9.05
C GLU A 262 20.66 9.11 7.54
N ILE A 263 20.51 7.97 6.84
CA ILE A 263 20.65 7.87 5.38
C ILE A 263 19.67 8.83 4.68
N LEU A 264 18.42 8.86 5.11
CA LEU A 264 17.41 9.75 4.55
C LEU A 264 17.77 11.24 4.77
N ALA A 265 18.26 11.60 5.96
CA ALA A 265 18.68 12.96 6.25
C ALA A 265 19.80 13.45 5.33
N ASP A 266 20.74 12.59 4.96
CA ASP A 266 21.81 12.91 4.02
C ASP A 266 21.29 13.02 2.58
N LEU A 267 20.40 12.12 2.15
CA LEU A 267 19.77 12.19 0.83
C LEU A 267 18.91 13.44 0.63
N LYS A 268 18.24 13.92 1.69
CA LYS A 268 17.49 15.18 1.63
C LYS A 268 18.39 16.41 1.36
N LYS A 269 19.64 16.40 1.86
CA LYS A 269 20.62 17.48 1.57
C LYS A 269 21.09 17.44 0.11
N GLU A 270 21.14 16.25 -0.50
CA GLU A 270 21.61 16.03 -1.86
C GLU A 270 20.53 16.32 -2.92
N PHE A 271 19.25 15.99 -2.64
CA PHE A 271 18.16 16.06 -3.60
C PHE A 271 17.05 16.99 -3.12
N ALA A 272 16.86 18.12 -3.81
CA ALA A 272 15.89 19.15 -3.44
C ALA A 272 14.41 18.65 -3.53
N GLN A 273 14.11 17.69 -4.43
CA GLN A 273 12.78 17.11 -4.58
C GLN A 273 12.40 16.10 -3.49
N VAL A 274 13.34 15.72 -2.59
CA VAL A 274 13.11 14.75 -1.51
C VAL A 274 12.53 15.43 -0.29
N LYS A 275 11.37 14.95 0.16
CA LYS A 275 10.75 15.29 1.44
C LYS A 275 10.77 14.06 2.35
N ILE A 276 11.12 14.26 3.62
CA ILE A 276 11.14 13.18 4.61
C ILE A 276 10.09 13.49 5.66
N VAL A 277 9.29 12.50 5.96
CA VAL A 277 8.31 12.51 7.05
C VAL A 277 8.67 11.40 8.00
N THR A 278 8.96 11.73 9.27
CA THR A 278 9.23 10.72 10.29
C THR A 278 8.01 10.54 11.17
N ARG A 279 7.56 9.30 11.32
CA ARG A 279 6.44 8.93 12.20
C ARG A 279 7.00 8.34 13.49
N HIS A 280 6.45 8.79 14.60
CA HIS A 280 6.82 8.31 15.95
C HIS A 280 5.65 7.55 16.60
N PRO A 281 5.91 6.70 17.62
CA PRO A 281 4.83 6.14 18.43
C PRO A 281 3.94 7.24 19.02
N PRO A 282 2.61 7.07 19.08
CA PRO A 282 1.85 5.85 18.77
C PRO A 282 1.43 5.69 17.30
N ARG A 283 1.82 6.60 16.40
CA ARG A 283 1.42 6.58 14.99
C ARG A 283 2.20 5.57 14.14
N SER A 284 3.49 5.33 14.47
CA SER A 284 4.36 4.39 13.73
C SER A 284 3.98 2.93 13.93
N GLY A 285 4.32 2.07 12.96
CA GLY A 285 4.14 0.62 13.03
C GLY A 285 2.71 0.11 12.90
N LYS A 286 1.74 0.97 12.56
CA LYS A 286 0.32 0.58 12.47
C LYS A 286 -0.07 -0.08 11.14
N GLY A 287 0.67 0.17 10.06
CA GLY A 287 0.41 -0.40 8.73
C GLY A 287 0.71 0.56 7.59
N LYS A 288 0.99 0.00 6.40
CA LYS A 288 1.39 0.75 5.21
C LYS A 288 0.32 1.74 4.73
N GLY A 289 -0.97 1.37 4.83
CA GLY A 289 -2.06 2.26 4.42
C GLY A 289 -2.11 3.57 5.21
N PHE A 290 -1.81 3.54 6.52
CA PHE A 290 -1.69 4.77 7.33
C PHE A 290 -0.51 5.64 6.89
N VAL A 291 0.63 5.01 6.58
CA VAL A 291 1.84 5.69 6.08
C VAL A 291 1.55 6.42 4.77
N LEU A 292 0.86 5.75 3.83
CA LEU A 292 0.47 6.30 2.54
C LEU A 292 -0.55 7.44 2.69
N ASN A 293 -1.48 7.35 3.64
CA ASN A 293 -2.45 8.41 3.90
C ASN A 293 -1.79 9.67 4.48
N ASP A 294 -0.78 9.52 5.34
CA ASP A 294 0.01 10.65 5.85
C ASP A 294 0.79 11.33 4.69
N ALA A 295 1.41 10.55 3.80
CA ALA A 295 2.06 11.10 2.61
C ALA A 295 1.07 11.82 1.67
N LEU A 296 -0.16 11.30 1.54
CA LEU A 296 -1.19 11.89 0.69
C LEU A 296 -1.59 13.29 1.14
N THR A 297 -1.63 13.55 2.45
CA THR A 297 -1.96 14.90 2.98
C THR A 297 -0.92 15.93 2.62
N LEU A 298 0.33 15.53 2.47
CA LEU A 298 1.48 16.41 2.19
C LEU A 298 1.80 16.50 0.68
N SER A 299 1.13 15.70 -0.14
CA SER A 299 1.40 15.62 -1.56
C SER A 299 0.79 16.79 -2.34
N ARG A 300 1.54 17.34 -3.32
CA ARG A 300 1.08 18.37 -4.25
C ARG A 300 0.64 17.79 -5.59
N GLY A 301 1.07 16.56 -5.90
CA GLY A 301 0.84 15.93 -7.20
C GLY A 301 -0.62 15.61 -7.49
N GLU A 302 -1.01 15.79 -8.75
CA GLU A 302 -2.29 15.30 -9.27
C GLU A 302 -2.30 13.78 -9.43
N ILE A 303 -1.12 13.19 -9.59
CA ILE A 303 -0.90 11.75 -9.69
C ILE A 303 0.00 11.32 -8.54
N ILE A 304 -0.40 10.23 -7.90
CA ILE A 304 0.33 9.62 -6.80
C ILE A 304 0.96 8.32 -7.27
N GLY A 305 2.28 8.23 -7.18
CA GLY A 305 3.05 7.00 -7.38
C GLY A 305 3.45 6.37 -6.05
N VAL A 306 3.49 5.05 -5.97
CA VAL A 306 3.97 4.34 -4.77
C VAL A 306 5.06 3.35 -5.17
N PHE A 307 6.19 3.42 -4.47
CA PHE A 307 7.27 2.46 -4.56
C PHE A 307 7.58 1.85 -3.19
N ASP A 308 7.99 0.59 -3.18
CA ASP A 308 8.56 -0.04 -1.99
C ASP A 308 10.01 0.42 -1.78
N ALA A 309 10.52 0.33 -0.56
CA ALA A 309 11.84 0.83 -0.18
C ALA A 309 13.03 0.04 -0.76
N ASP A 310 12.77 -1.05 -1.49
CA ASP A 310 13.73 -1.87 -2.23
C ASP A 310 13.63 -1.70 -3.76
N THR A 311 12.89 -0.67 -4.20
CA THR A 311 12.59 -0.46 -5.61
C THR A 311 13.73 0.21 -6.37
N HIS A 312 13.95 -0.26 -7.59
CA HIS A 312 14.84 0.38 -8.56
C HIS A 312 14.11 0.63 -9.88
N VAL A 313 14.26 1.83 -10.45
CA VAL A 313 13.62 2.25 -11.71
C VAL A 313 14.64 2.84 -12.68
N LYS A 314 14.33 2.82 -13.98
CA LYS A 314 15.19 3.41 -15.01
C LYS A 314 14.71 4.82 -15.36
N PRO A 315 15.60 5.72 -15.82
CA PRO A 315 15.25 7.12 -16.08
C PRO A 315 13.97 7.37 -16.87
N PRO A 316 13.63 6.68 -17.99
CA PRO A 316 12.43 6.96 -18.78
C PRO A 316 11.14 6.40 -18.18
N TYR A 317 11.19 5.79 -16.99
CA TYR A 317 10.06 5.07 -16.38
C TYR A 317 8.82 5.96 -16.21
N LEU A 318 8.95 7.10 -15.53
CA LEU A 318 7.81 7.95 -15.17
C LEU A 318 7.14 8.55 -16.40
N LYS A 319 7.91 9.04 -17.35
CA LYS A 319 7.42 9.60 -18.62
C LYS A 319 6.58 8.59 -19.42
N THR A 320 6.95 7.31 -19.35
CA THR A 320 6.18 6.25 -20.00
C THR A 320 4.88 5.96 -19.27
N VAL A 321 4.93 5.80 -17.93
CA VAL A 321 3.77 5.41 -17.11
C VAL A 321 2.66 6.45 -17.15
N ILE A 322 3.02 7.73 -17.08
CA ILE A 322 2.06 8.83 -17.02
C ILE A 322 1.13 8.83 -18.25
N ASN A 323 1.63 8.50 -19.42
CA ASN A 323 0.80 8.44 -20.64
C ASN A 323 -0.34 7.40 -20.56
N TYR A 324 -0.22 6.39 -19.70
CA TYR A 324 -1.29 5.42 -19.46
C TYR A 324 -2.43 5.96 -18.58
N LEU A 325 -2.21 7.08 -17.87
CA LEU A 325 -3.20 7.72 -16.98
C LEU A 325 -4.01 8.81 -17.67
N ASN A 326 -3.67 9.17 -18.92
CA ASN A 326 -4.39 10.23 -19.62
C ASN A 326 -5.84 9.83 -19.97
N GLY A 327 -6.73 10.81 -19.92
CA GLY A 327 -8.16 10.63 -20.16
C GLY A 327 -8.91 10.12 -18.92
N ASP A 328 -9.77 9.14 -19.10
CA ASP A 328 -10.66 8.57 -18.07
C ASP A 328 -10.07 7.38 -17.30
N ILE A 329 -8.74 7.28 -17.26
CA ILE A 329 -8.01 6.24 -16.53
C ILE A 329 -7.64 6.78 -15.14
N ASP A 330 -8.00 6.05 -14.10
CA ASP A 330 -7.81 6.46 -12.71
C ASP A 330 -6.54 5.88 -12.08
N GLY A 331 -6.10 4.71 -12.56
CA GLY A 331 -4.91 4.04 -12.04
C GLY A 331 -4.15 3.24 -13.09
N VAL A 332 -2.87 3.03 -12.81
CA VAL A 332 -1.97 2.19 -13.62
C VAL A 332 -1.08 1.37 -12.70
N GLN A 333 -0.98 0.07 -12.98
CA GLN A 333 0.03 -0.81 -12.40
C GLN A 333 1.12 -1.05 -13.42
N THR A 334 2.37 -0.96 -13.01
CA THR A 334 3.49 -1.28 -13.88
C THR A 334 4.00 -2.69 -13.66
N ARG A 335 4.83 -3.15 -14.59
CA ARG A 335 5.47 -4.46 -14.51
C ARG A 335 6.46 -4.51 -13.34
N VAL A 336 6.46 -5.62 -12.61
CA VAL A 336 7.44 -5.91 -11.54
C VAL A 336 8.42 -6.97 -12.01
N LYS A 337 9.71 -6.75 -11.79
CA LYS A 337 10.80 -7.69 -12.11
C LYS A 337 11.72 -7.87 -10.91
N MET A 338 12.31 -9.06 -10.76
CA MET A 338 13.31 -9.32 -9.74
C MET A 338 14.70 -9.07 -10.29
N PHE A 339 15.48 -8.17 -9.65
CA PHE A 339 16.85 -7.91 -10.12
C PHE A 339 17.83 -9.03 -9.71
N ASN A 340 17.59 -9.70 -8.57
CA ASN A 340 18.39 -10.83 -8.10
C ASN A 340 17.88 -12.22 -8.56
N LYS A 341 17.14 -12.29 -9.66
CA LYS A 341 16.49 -13.53 -10.18
C LYS A 341 17.45 -14.70 -10.43
N ASN A 342 18.74 -14.45 -10.55
CA ASN A 342 19.75 -15.48 -10.80
C ASN A 342 20.41 -16.02 -9.51
N GLU A 343 20.05 -15.49 -8.34
CA GLU A 343 20.66 -15.87 -7.07
C GLU A 343 20.36 -17.34 -6.69
N ASN A 344 19.09 -17.74 -6.81
CA ASN A 344 18.68 -19.11 -6.55
C ASN A 344 17.37 -19.50 -7.25
N PHE A 345 16.93 -20.76 -7.05
CA PHE A 345 15.68 -21.28 -7.60
C PHE A 345 14.47 -20.41 -7.19
N LEU A 346 14.36 -20.05 -5.90
CA LEU A 346 13.22 -19.32 -5.37
C LEU A 346 13.11 -17.91 -5.96
N ALA A 347 14.23 -17.19 -6.05
CA ALA A 347 14.28 -15.87 -6.67
C ALA A 347 13.92 -15.93 -8.16
N ARG A 348 14.41 -16.95 -8.88
CA ARG A 348 14.07 -17.16 -10.29
C ARG A 348 12.58 -17.42 -10.48
N MET A 349 11.98 -18.24 -9.65
CA MET A 349 10.56 -18.60 -9.76
C MET A 349 9.64 -17.44 -9.38
N GLN A 350 10.00 -16.59 -8.43
CA GLN A 350 9.28 -15.34 -8.16
C GLN A 350 9.31 -14.41 -9.38
N HIS A 351 10.43 -14.31 -10.09
CA HIS A 351 10.50 -13.53 -11.33
C HIS A 351 9.51 -14.05 -12.39
N VAL A 352 9.42 -15.37 -12.58
CA VAL A 352 8.47 -15.99 -13.51
C VAL A 352 7.02 -15.79 -13.03
N GLU A 353 6.76 -15.91 -11.74
CA GLU A 353 5.45 -15.66 -11.12
C GLU A 353 4.95 -14.24 -11.40
N PHE A 354 5.77 -13.21 -11.15
CA PHE A 354 5.39 -11.82 -11.43
C PHE A 354 5.25 -11.54 -12.93
N SER A 355 6.02 -12.20 -13.79
CA SER A 355 5.84 -12.12 -15.24
C SER A 355 4.49 -12.73 -15.68
N THR A 356 4.11 -13.88 -15.09
CA THR A 356 2.81 -14.54 -15.33
C THR A 356 1.66 -13.68 -14.81
N PHE A 357 1.81 -13.12 -13.61
CA PHE A 357 0.83 -12.20 -13.03
C PHE A 357 0.63 -10.96 -13.92
N GLY A 358 1.72 -10.36 -14.43
CA GLY A 358 1.64 -9.27 -15.40
C GLY A 358 0.85 -9.64 -16.68
N THR A 359 0.95 -10.88 -17.14
CA THR A 359 0.14 -11.37 -18.28
C THR A 359 -1.35 -11.38 -17.94
N THR A 360 -1.71 -11.78 -16.74
CA THR A 360 -3.11 -11.72 -16.26
C THR A 360 -3.61 -10.27 -16.17
N LEU A 361 -2.78 -9.34 -15.71
CA LEU A 361 -3.16 -7.91 -15.65
C LEU A 361 -3.38 -7.30 -17.04
N ILE A 362 -2.60 -7.71 -18.06
CA ILE A 362 -2.85 -7.33 -19.46
C ILE A 362 -4.22 -7.81 -19.93
N ALA A 363 -4.56 -9.06 -19.63
CA ALA A 363 -5.86 -9.62 -19.99
C ALA A 363 -7.01 -8.82 -19.37
N LYS A 364 -6.88 -8.46 -18.09
CA LYS A 364 -7.88 -7.67 -17.36
C LYS A 364 -7.99 -6.24 -17.87
N ASP A 365 -6.88 -5.60 -18.23
CA ASP A 365 -6.87 -4.31 -18.92
C ASP A 365 -7.60 -4.40 -20.28
N ASN A 366 -7.26 -5.39 -21.09
CA ASN A 366 -7.87 -5.61 -22.40
C ASN A 366 -9.37 -5.99 -22.35
N LEU A 367 -9.83 -6.56 -21.22
CA LEU A 367 -11.23 -7.00 -21.09
C LEU A 367 -12.15 -5.83 -20.73
N ASP A 368 -11.79 -5.01 -19.75
CA ASP A 368 -12.61 -3.85 -19.34
C ASP A 368 -11.84 -2.86 -18.43
N HIS A 369 -10.56 -2.63 -18.69
CA HIS A 369 -9.68 -1.74 -17.89
C HIS A 369 -9.78 -2.01 -16.39
N THR A 370 -9.71 -3.28 -16.01
CA THR A 370 -9.76 -3.77 -14.64
C THR A 370 -8.41 -4.32 -14.19
N GLY A 371 -7.31 -3.65 -14.57
CA GLY A 371 -6.01 -3.87 -13.96
C GLY A 371 -6.09 -3.71 -12.44
N PHE A 372 -5.24 -4.42 -11.68
CA PHE A 372 -5.20 -4.30 -10.23
C PHE A 372 -3.91 -3.61 -9.80
N LEU A 373 -3.95 -2.98 -8.63
CA LEU A 373 -2.79 -2.38 -8.00
C LEU A 373 -2.08 -3.43 -7.14
N GLY A 374 -0.76 -3.43 -7.15
CA GLY A 374 0.08 -4.42 -6.47
C GLY A 374 1.10 -3.80 -5.51
N GLY A 375 0.80 -2.63 -4.97
CA GLY A 375 1.61 -1.95 -3.94
C GLY A 375 2.88 -1.28 -4.49
N ASN A 376 3.67 -1.98 -5.28
CA ASN A 376 4.91 -1.44 -5.86
C ASN A 376 4.73 -1.08 -7.34
N GLY A 377 5.10 0.14 -7.72
CA GLY A 377 4.97 0.63 -9.10
C GLY A 377 3.53 0.91 -9.52
N GLN A 378 2.67 1.27 -8.59
CA GLN A 378 1.32 1.74 -8.84
C GLN A 378 1.29 3.27 -8.97
N PHE A 379 0.47 3.78 -9.89
CA PHE A 379 0.20 5.21 -10.08
C PHE A 379 -1.29 5.42 -10.15
N VAL A 380 -1.82 6.37 -9.39
CA VAL A 380 -3.26 6.62 -9.27
C VAL A 380 -3.50 8.12 -9.23
N LYS A 381 -4.55 8.60 -9.90
CA LYS A 381 -4.98 9.98 -9.76
C LYS A 381 -5.35 10.29 -8.31
N LYS A 382 -4.84 11.37 -7.75
CA LYS A 382 -5.10 11.77 -6.35
C LYS A 382 -6.60 11.85 -6.06
N GLN A 383 -7.37 12.39 -6.99
CA GLN A 383 -8.82 12.49 -6.87
C GLN A 383 -9.48 11.11 -6.72
N ALA A 384 -9.08 10.12 -7.52
CA ALA A 384 -9.63 8.76 -7.44
C ALA A 384 -9.32 8.08 -6.11
N ILE A 385 -8.14 8.35 -5.51
CA ILE A 385 -7.80 7.88 -4.16
C ILE A 385 -8.75 8.49 -3.13
N ILE A 386 -8.98 9.81 -3.18
CA ILE A 386 -9.84 10.53 -2.23
C ILE A 386 -11.29 10.06 -2.34
N GLU A 387 -11.84 9.97 -3.55
CA GLU A 387 -13.21 9.52 -3.82
C GLU A 387 -13.44 8.06 -3.43
N SER A 388 -12.39 7.25 -3.46
CA SER A 388 -12.44 5.85 -2.99
C SER A 388 -12.24 5.69 -1.48
N GLY A 389 -12.16 6.78 -0.71
CA GLY A 389 -12.00 6.77 0.74
C GLY A 389 -10.60 6.42 1.19
N LYS A 390 -9.58 6.73 0.38
CA LYS A 390 -8.15 6.56 0.66
C LYS A 390 -7.74 5.10 0.88
N TRP A 391 -6.48 4.88 1.29
CA TRP A 391 -6.02 3.54 1.70
C TRP A 391 -6.64 3.13 3.02
N ASP A 392 -7.07 1.88 3.11
CA ASP A 392 -7.49 1.30 4.39
C ASP A 392 -6.23 0.92 5.20
N GLY A 393 -5.98 1.66 6.28
CA GLY A 393 -4.81 1.43 7.13
C GLY A 393 -4.80 0.09 7.86
N PHE A 394 -5.97 -0.53 8.02
CA PHE A 394 -6.11 -1.84 8.68
C PHE A 394 -6.08 -3.01 7.69
N ALA A 395 -6.19 -2.76 6.39
CA ALA A 395 -6.12 -3.80 5.37
C ALA A 395 -4.70 -4.37 5.28
N VAL A 396 -4.61 -5.70 5.18
CA VAL A 396 -3.32 -6.39 4.99
C VAL A 396 -2.78 -6.18 3.57
N THR A 397 -3.69 -5.95 2.61
CA THR A 397 -3.44 -5.65 1.20
C THR A 397 -4.17 -4.36 0.85
N GLU A 398 -3.63 -3.23 1.30
CA GLU A 398 -4.22 -1.90 1.14
C GLU A 398 -4.34 -1.48 -0.34
N ASP A 399 -3.43 -1.95 -1.17
CA ASP A 399 -3.36 -1.75 -2.61
C ASP A 399 -4.50 -2.46 -3.35
N LEU A 400 -4.71 -3.74 -3.07
CA LEU A 400 -5.83 -4.52 -3.61
C LEU A 400 -7.18 -3.93 -3.17
N ASN A 401 -7.27 -3.53 -1.90
CA ASN A 401 -8.46 -2.89 -1.34
C ASN A 401 -8.79 -1.58 -2.08
N LEU A 402 -7.79 -0.71 -2.29
CA LEU A 402 -7.96 0.53 -3.04
C LEU A 402 -8.39 0.26 -4.49
N ALA A 403 -7.74 -0.70 -5.16
CA ALA A 403 -8.08 -1.05 -6.54
C ALA A 403 -9.56 -1.45 -6.68
N ILE A 404 -10.07 -2.27 -5.76
CA ILE A 404 -11.48 -2.69 -5.78
C ILE A 404 -12.42 -1.50 -5.54
N LYS A 405 -12.11 -0.61 -4.60
CA LYS A 405 -12.92 0.58 -4.34
C LYS A 405 -12.99 1.49 -5.58
N ILE A 406 -11.86 1.72 -6.25
CA ILE A 406 -11.82 2.48 -7.51
C ILE A 406 -12.72 1.82 -8.57
N ILE A 407 -12.60 0.50 -8.77
CA ILE A 407 -13.40 -0.24 -9.76
C ILE A 407 -14.90 -0.21 -9.40
N LEU A 408 -15.25 -0.36 -8.13
CA LEU A 408 -16.65 -0.30 -7.66
C LEU A 408 -17.27 1.09 -7.87
N ASN A 409 -16.48 2.15 -7.79
CA ASN A 409 -16.88 3.52 -8.11
C ASN A 409 -16.96 3.77 -9.64
N GLY A 410 -16.74 2.75 -10.47
CA GLY A 410 -16.79 2.86 -11.93
C GLY A 410 -15.44 3.17 -12.58
N GLY A 411 -14.41 3.40 -11.78
CA GLY A 411 -13.07 3.76 -12.24
C GLY A 411 -12.40 2.68 -13.09
N LYS A 412 -11.30 3.08 -13.73
CA LYS A 412 -10.55 2.27 -14.69
C LYS A 412 -9.08 2.20 -14.28
N ILE A 413 -8.55 0.99 -14.25
CA ILE A 413 -7.14 0.72 -13.94
C ILE A 413 -6.51 -0.01 -15.12
N ARG A 414 -5.42 0.53 -15.64
CA ARG A 414 -4.65 -0.07 -16.74
C ARG A 414 -3.40 -0.80 -16.24
N TYR A 415 -2.76 -1.53 -17.15
CA TYR A 415 -1.46 -2.15 -16.90
C TYR A 415 -0.43 -1.65 -17.91
N CYS A 416 0.69 -1.11 -17.41
CA CYS A 416 1.83 -0.71 -18.22
C CYS A 416 2.92 -1.80 -18.18
N GLY A 417 3.07 -2.53 -19.27
CA GLY A 417 4.09 -3.57 -19.41
C GLY A 417 5.38 -3.12 -20.12
N GLU A 418 5.45 -1.86 -20.59
CA GLU A 418 6.59 -1.31 -21.34
C GLU A 418 7.78 -1.01 -20.44
N VAL A 419 7.50 -0.51 -19.25
CA VAL A 419 8.51 -0.25 -18.22
C VAL A 419 8.29 -1.15 -17.01
N ALA A 420 9.29 -1.26 -16.15
CA ALA A 420 9.23 -2.13 -14.99
C ALA A 420 9.90 -1.48 -13.78
N VAL A 421 9.33 -1.75 -12.60
CA VAL A 421 10.04 -1.64 -11.33
C VAL A 421 10.86 -2.90 -11.11
N TYR A 422 12.02 -2.75 -10.54
CA TYR A 422 12.90 -3.85 -10.16
C TYR A 422 12.96 -3.89 -8.63
N GLN A 423 12.70 -5.05 -8.04
CA GLN A 423 12.73 -5.26 -6.59
C GLN A 423 13.55 -6.49 -6.23
N GLU A 424 13.90 -6.65 -4.96
CA GLU A 424 14.61 -7.82 -4.45
C GLU A 424 13.65 -9.00 -4.25
N ALA A 425 13.95 -10.16 -4.87
CA ALA A 425 13.23 -11.39 -4.60
C ALA A 425 13.72 -11.99 -3.28
N ILE A 426 12.81 -12.59 -2.52
CA ILE A 426 13.13 -13.33 -1.31
C ILE A 426 13.88 -14.61 -1.67
N THR A 427 15.01 -14.87 -1.02
CA THR A 427 15.88 -16.03 -1.28
C THR A 427 15.71 -17.16 -0.28
N ASN A 428 14.96 -16.92 0.80
CA ASN A 428 14.74 -17.88 1.90
C ASN A 428 13.27 -18.33 1.95
N TRP A 429 13.03 -19.64 1.98
CA TRP A 429 11.69 -20.23 2.01
C TRP A 429 10.85 -19.80 3.23
N ARG A 430 11.44 -19.64 4.41
CA ARG A 430 10.73 -19.25 5.62
C ARG A 430 10.19 -17.81 5.51
N ALA A 431 11.02 -16.90 5.02
CA ALA A 431 10.61 -15.52 4.77
C ALA A 431 9.57 -15.44 3.64
N PHE A 432 9.76 -16.24 2.59
CA PHE A 432 8.81 -16.36 1.48
C PHE A 432 7.42 -16.80 1.96
N PHE A 433 7.32 -17.87 2.73
CA PHE A 433 6.02 -18.32 3.25
C PHE A 433 5.38 -17.30 4.18
N ARG A 434 6.14 -16.58 5.02
CA ARG A 434 5.60 -15.49 5.85
C ARG A 434 4.95 -14.41 4.99
N GLN A 435 5.62 -13.98 3.92
CA GLN A 435 5.09 -12.98 2.99
C GLN A 435 3.83 -13.51 2.27
N ARG A 436 3.88 -14.72 1.73
CA ARG A 436 2.77 -15.31 0.97
C ARG A 436 1.54 -15.60 1.82
N VAL A 437 1.71 -16.05 3.07
CA VAL A 437 0.61 -16.20 4.04
C VAL A 437 -0.07 -14.86 4.27
N ARG A 438 0.70 -13.79 4.45
CA ARG A 438 0.15 -12.44 4.60
C ARG A 438 -0.69 -12.03 3.37
N TRP A 439 -0.18 -12.24 2.16
CA TRP A 439 -0.92 -11.92 0.93
C TRP A 439 -2.18 -12.77 0.77
N ALA A 440 -2.09 -14.06 1.07
CA ALA A 440 -3.24 -14.95 1.00
C ALA A 440 -4.33 -14.56 2.00
N ILE A 441 -3.97 -14.21 3.24
CA ILE A 441 -4.91 -13.69 4.24
C ILE A 441 -5.60 -12.44 3.72
N GLY A 442 -4.83 -11.44 3.26
CA GLY A 442 -5.40 -10.20 2.72
C GLY A 442 -6.33 -10.44 1.53
N ASN A 443 -6.00 -11.39 0.66
CA ASN A 443 -6.84 -11.77 -0.47
C ASN A 443 -8.15 -12.42 -0.02
N PHE A 444 -8.12 -13.36 0.96
CA PHE A 444 -9.33 -13.94 1.54
C PHE A 444 -10.20 -12.89 2.24
N GLU A 445 -9.60 -12.00 3.03
CA GLU A 445 -10.32 -10.90 3.67
C GLU A 445 -11.05 -10.04 2.65
N THR A 446 -10.33 -9.67 1.60
CA THR A 446 -10.88 -8.88 0.50
C THR A 446 -12.03 -9.62 -0.19
N LEU A 447 -11.88 -10.92 -0.44
CA LEU A 447 -12.95 -11.74 -1.01
C LEU A 447 -14.22 -11.69 -0.15
N PHE A 448 -14.10 -11.91 1.16
CA PHE A 448 -15.28 -11.94 2.05
C PHE A 448 -15.94 -10.58 2.22
N VAL A 449 -15.15 -9.50 2.31
CA VAL A 449 -15.66 -8.15 2.48
C VAL A 449 -16.34 -7.64 1.21
N TYR A 450 -15.73 -7.86 0.05
CA TYR A 450 -16.18 -7.21 -1.18
C TYR A 450 -17.06 -8.08 -2.06
N PHE A 451 -17.07 -9.41 -1.91
CA PHE A 451 -17.90 -10.29 -2.75
C PHE A 451 -19.39 -9.88 -2.78
N PRO A 452 -20.07 -9.66 -1.64
CA PRO A 452 -21.47 -9.22 -1.64
C PRO A 452 -21.64 -7.83 -2.29
N GLN A 453 -20.68 -6.93 -2.09
CA GLN A 453 -20.71 -5.58 -2.67
C GLN A 453 -20.55 -5.64 -4.19
N ILE A 454 -19.62 -6.46 -4.70
CA ILE A 454 -19.37 -6.65 -6.13
C ILE A 454 -20.64 -7.21 -6.81
N VAL A 455 -21.25 -8.23 -6.23
CA VAL A 455 -22.46 -8.85 -6.78
C VAL A 455 -23.60 -7.84 -6.87
N ARG A 456 -23.82 -7.04 -5.82
CA ARG A 456 -24.89 -6.01 -5.74
C ARG A 456 -24.57 -4.73 -6.52
N SER A 457 -23.31 -4.48 -6.86
CA SER A 457 -22.89 -3.25 -7.54
C SER A 457 -23.51 -3.13 -8.94
N LYS A 458 -23.51 -1.90 -9.48
CA LYS A 458 -23.99 -1.60 -10.84
C LYS A 458 -22.90 -1.68 -11.93
N ILE A 459 -21.69 -2.10 -11.58
CA ILE A 459 -20.60 -2.24 -12.56
C ILE A 459 -20.91 -3.34 -13.59
N SER A 460 -20.23 -3.32 -14.76
CA SER A 460 -20.47 -4.28 -15.84
C SER A 460 -20.20 -5.72 -15.38
N ILE A 461 -20.89 -6.68 -16.00
CA ILE A 461 -20.68 -8.11 -15.71
C ILE A 461 -19.22 -8.53 -15.95
N LYS A 462 -18.55 -7.91 -16.93
CA LYS A 462 -17.14 -8.15 -17.21
C LYS A 462 -16.26 -7.70 -16.05
N LYS A 463 -16.51 -6.49 -15.51
CA LYS A 463 -15.81 -6.00 -14.31
C LYS A 463 -16.05 -6.91 -13.11
N LYS A 464 -17.31 -7.33 -12.86
CA LYS A 464 -17.62 -8.28 -11.78
C LYS A 464 -16.82 -9.56 -11.92
N PHE A 465 -16.83 -10.17 -13.12
CA PHE A 465 -16.06 -11.38 -13.41
C PHE A 465 -14.57 -11.19 -13.12
N ASN A 466 -13.95 -10.12 -13.65
CA ASN A 466 -12.55 -9.83 -13.46
C ASN A 466 -12.17 -9.63 -12.00
N VAL A 467 -13.01 -8.91 -11.23
CA VAL A 467 -12.73 -8.65 -9.82
C VAL A 467 -12.89 -9.93 -9.00
N ILE A 468 -13.98 -10.67 -9.17
CA ILE A 468 -14.21 -11.94 -8.45
C ILE A 468 -13.09 -12.95 -8.76
N GLU A 469 -12.73 -13.11 -10.02
CA GLU A 469 -11.64 -14.02 -10.42
C GLU A 469 -10.33 -13.61 -9.74
N HIS A 470 -10.01 -12.32 -9.71
CA HIS A 470 -8.77 -11.85 -9.10
C HIS A 470 -8.69 -12.08 -7.59
N ILE A 471 -9.75 -11.72 -6.86
CA ILE A 471 -9.79 -11.92 -5.39
C ILE A 471 -9.99 -13.38 -4.99
N SER A 472 -10.37 -14.25 -5.93
CA SER A 472 -10.48 -15.70 -5.72
C SER A 472 -9.19 -16.46 -6.09
N PHE A 473 -8.12 -15.76 -6.46
CA PHE A 473 -6.89 -16.35 -6.99
C PHE A 473 -6.34 -17.49 -6.12
N TYR A 474 -6.18 -17.26 -4.82
CA TYR A 474 -5.67 -18.30 -3.92
C TYR A 474 -6.64 -19.47 -3.75
N SER A 475 -7.95 -19.21 -3.77
CA SER A 475 -8.98 -20.24 -3.67
C SER A 475 -9.02 -21.10 -4.95
N PHE A 476 -8.93 -20.49 -6.12
CA PHE A 476 -8.98 -21.20 -7.40
C PHE A 476 -7.73 -22.02 -7.67
N ASN A 477 -6.55 -21.48 -7.40
CA ASN A 477 -5.30 -22.21 -7.57
C ASN A 477 -5.27 -23.45 -6.68
N LEU A 478 -5.81 -23.38 -5.47
CA LEU A 478 -5.93 -24.54 -4.61
C LEU A 478 -6.84 -25.63 -5.23
N LEU A 479 -8.03 -25.23 -5.73
CA LEU A 479 -8.97 -26.19 -6.36
C LEU A 479 -8.33 -26.89 -7.56
N ILE A 480 -7.64 -26.15 -8.43
CA ILE A 480 -6.93 -26.70 -9.57
C ILE A 480 -5.87 -27.68 -9.12
N PHE A 481 -5.12 -27.33 -8.08
CA PHE A 481 -4.09 -28.19 -7.52
C PHE A 481 -4.66 -29.48 -6.95
N PHE A 482 -5.76 -29.43 -6.19
CA PHE A 482 -6.45 -30.64 -5.70
C PHE A 482 -6.92 -31.55 -6.84
N GLY A 483 -7.45 -30.96 -7.92
CA GLY A 483 -7.80 -31.71 -9.12
C GLY A 483 -6.61 -32.47 -9.71
N PHE A 484 -5.44 -31.83 -9.73
CA PHE A 484 -4.18 -32.43 -10.15
C PHE A 484 -3.77 -33.61 -9.27
N VAL A 485 -3.78 -33.41 -7.94
CA VAL A 485 -3.41 -34.46 -6.98
C VAL A 485 -4.34 -35.67 -7.09
N ILE A 486 -5.66 -35.43 -7.16
CA ILE A 486 -6.65 -36.52 -7.35
C ILE A 486 -6.39 -37.26 -8.67
N THR A 487 -6.11 -36.54 -9.74
CA THR A 487 -5.81 -37.16 -11.06
C THR A 487 -4.57 -38.04 -11.00
N ILE A 488 -3.49 -37.57 -10.36
CA ILE A 488 -2.25 -38.35 -10.18
C ILE A 488 -2.50 -39.58 -9.31
N LEU A 489 -3.21 -39.44 -8.17
CA LEU A 489 -3.53 -40.54 -7.29
C LEU A 489 -4.36 -41.62 -8.00
N ASN A 490 -5.33 -41.20 -8.82
CA ASN A 490 -6.13 -42.12 -9.61
C ASN A 490 -5.30 -42.80 -10.71
N ALA A 491 -4.38 -42.09 -11.36
CA ALA A 491 -3.47 -42.68 -12.35
C ALA A 491 -2.52 -43.73 -11.75
N ILE A 492 -1.95 -43.41 -10.56
CA ILE A 492 -1.10 -44.35 -9.82
C ILE A 492 -1.91 -45.56 -9.39
N SER A 493 -3.10 -45.38 -8.83
CA SER A 493 -3.96 -46.47 -8.41
C SER A 493 -4.37 -47.35 -9.57
N TRP A 494 -4.73 -46.76 -10.71
CA TRP A 494 -5.10 -47.48 -11.92
C TRP A 494 -3.94 -48.34 -12.44
N PHE A 495 -2.71 -47.81 -12.41
CA PHE A 495 -1.54 -48.51 -12.90
C PHE A 495 -1.12 -49.68 -11.97
N PHE A 496 -1.09 -49.46 -10.63
CA PHE A 496 -0.58 -50.44 -9.68
C PHE A 496 -1.63 -51.46 -9.18
N PHE A 497 -2.91 -51.09 -9.16
CA PHE A 497 -4.02 -51.88 -8.60
C PHE A 497 -5.04 -52.35 -9.64
N GLN A 498 -4.62 -52.51 -10.89
CA GLN A 498 -5.42 -53.09 -11.97
C GLN A 498 -6.80 -52.44 -12.14
N ASN A 499 -6.83 -51.19 -12.56
CA ASN A 499 -8.03 -50.44 -12.88
C ASN A 499 -8.90 -49.98 -11.70
N VAL A 500 -8.36 -49.94 -10.49
CA VAL A 500 -9.08 -49.36 -9.34
C VAL A 500 -8.92 -47.86 -9.33
N THR A 501 -10.02 -47.11 -9.43
CA THR A 501 -10.07 -45.66 -9.19
C THR A 501 -10.32 -45.40 -7.71
N LEU A 502 -9.43 -44.68 -7.05
CA LEU A 502 -9.57 -44.30 -5.63
C LEU A 502 -10.75 -43.36 -5.41
N ILE A 503 -10.92 -42.39 -6.32
CA ILE A 503 -11.98 -41.40 -6.27
C ILE A 503 -12.68 -41.40 -7.63
N ARG A 504 -13.98 -41.69 -7.63
CA ARG A 504 -14.77 -41.74 -8.86
C ARG A 504 -14.95 -40.31 -9.41
N MET A 505 -14.47 -40.09 -10.63
CA MET A 505 -14.68 -38.89 -11.44
C MET A 505 -15.09 -39.36 -12.85
N GLU A 506 -15.99 -38.64 -13.50
CA GLU A 506 -16.47 -39.07 -14.84
C GLU A 506 -15.38 -38.99 -15.92
N ALA A 507 -14.50 -37.96 -15.84
CA ALA A 507 -13.41 -37.78 -16.79
C ALA A 507 -12.14 -37.21 -16.11
N PRO A 508 -11.54 -37.91 -15.12
CA PRO A 508 -10.46 -37.34 -14.31
C PRO A 508 -9.22 -36.98 -15.14
N ILE A 509 -8.87 -37.79 -16.13
CA ILE A 509 -7.73 -37.54 -17.00
C ILE A 509 -7.99 -36.29 -17.86
N LEU A 510 -9.17 -36.17 -18.45
CA LEU A 510 -9.54 -35.01 -19.26
C LEU A 510 -9.53 -33.71 -18.46
N VAL A 511 -10.11 -33.72 -17.26
CA VAL A 511 -10.10 -32.55 -16.35
C VAL A 511 -8.68 -32.18 -15.93
N GLY A 512 -7.84 -33.17 -15.61
CA GLY A 512 -6.43 -32.98 -15.32
C GLY A 512 -5.66 -32.35 -16.48
N ILE A 513 -5.88 -32.86 -17.70
CA ILE A 513 -5.25 -32.29 -18.91
C ILE A 513 -5.73 -30.87 -19.17
N ILE A 514 -7.03 -30.60 -19.10
CA ILE A 514 -7.58 -29.25 -19.33
C ILE A 514 -7.05 -28.27 -18.27
N SER A 515 -7.01 -28.69 -17.00
CA SER A 515 -6.47 -27.86 -15.92
C SER A 515 -4.97 -27.57 -16.11
N ALA A 516 -4.18 -28.59 -16.51
CA ALA A 516 -2.77 -28.41 -16.84
C ALA A 516 -2.59 -27.46 -18.02
N LEU A 517 -3.32 -27.67 -19.10
CA LEU A 517 -3.25 -26.83 -20.31
C LEU A 517 -3.70 -25.39 -20.05
N ALA A 518 -4.59 -25.14 -19.09
CA ALA A 518 -5.00 -23.80 -18.74
C ALA A 518 -3.88 -22.95 -18.10
N PHE A 519 -2.94 -23.61 -17.42
CA PHE A 519 -1.75 -22.93 -16.85
C PHE A 519 -0.67 -22.62 -17.89
N PHE A 520 -0.52 -23.47 -18.91
CA PHE A 520 0.56 -23.36 -19.89
C PHE A 520 0.57 -22.06 -20.68
N PRO A 521 -0.53 -21.60 -21.27
CA PRO A 521 -0.48 -20.46 -22.18
C PRO A 521 -0.06 -19.17 -21.49
N GLY A 522 -0.49 -18.93 -20.24
CA GLY A 522 -0.10 -17.77 -19.46
C GLY A 522 1.40 -17.75 -19.15
N ILE A 523 1.95 -18.90 -18.75
CA ILE A 523 3.39 -19.08 -18.48
C ILE A 523 4.20 -18.93 -19.77
N ILE A 524 3.77 -19.58 -20.85
CA ILE A 524 4.42 -19.49 -22.16
C ILE A 524 4.50 -18.03 -22.59
N PHE A 525 3.40 -17.29 -22.53
CA PHE A 525 3.35 -15.90 -22.94
C PHE A 525 4.24 -15.01 -22.05
N ALA A 526 4.26 -15.26 -20.75
CA ALA A 526 5.14 -14.56 -19.84
C ALA A 526 6.63 -14.79 -20.17
N LEU A 527 7.02 -16.04 -20.40
CA LEU A 527 8.40 -16.41 -20.73
C LEU A 527 8.84 -15.92 -22.11
N LEU A 528 7.94 -15.92 -23.11
CA LEU A 528 8.20 -15.35 -24.43
C LEU A 528 8.48 -13.84 -24.35
N ARG A 529 7.79 -13.11 -23.47
CA ARG A 529 8.03 -11.69 -23.25
C ARG A 529 9.37 -11.42 -22.57
N ASP A 530 9.92 -12.38 -21.83
CA ASP A 530 11.25 -12.28 -21.23
C ASP A 530 12.39 -12.58 -22.22
N LYS A 531 12.06 -12.96 -23.47
CA LYS A 531 12.99 -13.24 -24.58
C LYS A 531 14.08 -14.26 -24.20
N LEU A 532 13.68 -15.34 -23.53
CA LEU A 532 14.58 -16.42 -23.11
C LEU A 532 14.99 -17.29 -24.28
N GLY A 533 16.18 -17.86 -24.20
CA GLY A 533 16.61 -18.92 -25.13
C GLY A 533 15.77 -20.21 -24.95
N PRO A 534 15.65 -21.07 -25.98
CA PRO A 534 14.75 -22.25 -25.94
C PRO A 534 15.02 -23.18 -24.73
N VAL A 535 16.27 -23.37 -24.38
CA VAL A 535 16.66 -24.27 -23.27
C VAL A 535 16.27 -23.67 -21.91
N GLU A 536 16.49 -22.36 -21.71
CA GLU A 536 16.09 -21.67 -20.48
C GLU A 536 14.56 -21.60 -20.36
N PHE A 537 13.89 -21.37 -21.48
CA PHE A 537 12.44 -21.37 -21.54
C PHE A 537 11.84 -22.69 -21.02
N ILE A 538 12.31 -23.83 -21.54
CA ILE A 538 11.84 -25.14 -21.10
C ILE A 538 12.19 -25.41 -19.64
N LYS A 539 13.42 -25.06 -19.24
CA LYS A 539 13.87 -25.21 -17.83
C LYS A 539 12.99 -24.41 -16.87
N ASP A 540 12.72 -23.15 -17.19
CA ASP A 540 11.91 -22.27 -16.33
C ASP A 540 10.45 -22.72 -16.31
N MET A 541 9.90 -23.20 -17.40
CA MET A 541 8.57 -23.77 -17.45
C MET A 541 8.43 -24.98 -16.52
N VAL A 542 9.34 -25.96 -16.60
CA VAL A 542 9.33 -27.14 -15.72
C VAL A 542 9.54 -26.74 -14.26
N LYS A 543 10.52 -25.86 -13.98
CA LYS A 543 10.78 -25.37 -12.63
C LYS A 543 9.58 -24.64 -12.04
N TYR A 544 8.85 -23.88 -12.83
CA TYR A 544 7.67 -23.14 -12.37
C TYR A 544 6.53 -24.08 -11.97
N TYR A 545 6.34 -25.21 -12.69
CA TYR A 545 5.41 -26.24 -12.26
C TYR A 545 5.78 -26.84 -10.90
N ILE A 546 7.06 -27.13 -10.70
CA ILE A 546 7.57 -27.62 -9.40
C ILE A 546 7.33 -26.54 -8.33
N TYR A 547 7.61 -25.29 -8.64
CA TYR A 547 7.39 -24.17 -7.74
C TYR A 547 5.92 -24.03 -7.32
N CYS A 548 4.95 -24.26 -8.21
CA CYS A 548 3.52 -24.17 -7.87
C CYS A 548 3.09 -25.12 -6.74
N PHE A 549 3.86 -26.17 -6.44
CA PHE A 549 3.59 -27.04 -5.29
C PHE A 549 3.67 -26.29 -3.94
N HIS A 550 4.33 -25.14 -3.86
CA HIS A 550 4.34 -24.32 -2.65
C HIS A 550 2.93 -23.83 -2.24
N LEU A 551 1.98 -23.76 -3.15
CA LEU A 551 0.60 -23.35 -2.87
C LEU A 551 -0.10 -24.30 -1.89
N ILE A 552 0.32 -25.58 -1.79
CA ILE A 552 -0.27 -26.56 -0.86
C ILE A 552 0.07 -26.18 0.59
N PRO A 553 1.36 -26.18 1.01
CA PRO A 553 1.68 -25.80 2.37
C PRO A 553 1.24 -24.37 2.68
N LEU A 554 1.28 -23.46 1.70
CA LEU A 554 0.78 -22.10 1.85
C LEU A 554 -0.69 -22.07 2.28
N PHE A 555 -1.54 -22.86 1.65
CA PHE A 555 -2.95 -22.95 2.02
C PHE A 555 -3.12 -23.38 3.48
N PHE A 556 -2.49 -24.49 3.90
CA PHE A 556 -2.60 -24.97 5.27
C PHE A 556 -2.06 -23.98 6.29
N LEU A 557 -0.93 -23.32 5.99
CA LEU A 557 -0.36 -22.27 6.84
C LEU A 557 -1.29 -21.04 6.95
N THR A 558 -1.92 -20.66 5.84
CA THR A 558 -2.88 -19.55 5.82
C THR A 558 -4.10 -19.88 6.68
N MET A 559 -4.67 -21.08 6.50
CA MET A 559 -5.80 -21.54 7.29
C MET A 559 -5.47 -21.60 8.79
N TYR A 560 -4.34 -22.21 9.13
CA TYR A 560 -3.87 -22.24 10.51
C TYR A 560 -3.71 -20.83 11.10
N SER A 561 -3.13 -19.90 10.35
CA SER A 561 -2.96 -18.53 10.77
C SER A 561 -4.30 -17.80 10.97
N MET A 562 -5.28 -18.02 10.08
CA MET A 562 -6.63 -17.45 10.20
C MET A 562 -7.39 -18.03 11.41
N MET A 563 -7.26 -19.32 11.68
CA MET A 563 -7.92 -19.99 12.81
C MET A 563 -7.32 -19.61 14.17
N THR A 564 -6.02 -19.42 14.26
CA THR A 564 -5.34 -19.13 15.53
C THR A 564 -5.46 -17.68 16.00
N ARG A 565 -6.12 -16.80 15.24
CA ARG A 565 -6.40 -15.39 15.57
C ARG A 565 -5.20 -14.62 16.15
N LYS A 566 -3.98 -14.94 15.74
CA LYS A 566 -2.79 -14.18 16.19
C LYS A 566 -2.92 -12.73 15.74
N GLU A 567 -2.62 -11.78 16.66
CA GLU A 567 -2.55 -10.35 16.34
C GLU A 567 -1.71 -10.13 15.08
N ARG A 568 -2.26 -9.38 14.15
CA ARG A 568 -1.63 -9.09 12.87
C ARG A 568 -0.73 -7.89 13.05
N LYS A 569 0.54 -8.15 13.28
CA LYS A 569 1.56 -7.10 13.17
C LYS A 569 2.00 -7.00 11.71
N TRP A 570 2.17 -5.76 11.23
CA TRP A 570 2.81 -5.54 9.94
C TRP A 570 4.24 -6.11 10.00
N ALA A 571 4.43 -7.25 9.33
CA ALA A 571 5.71 -7.93 9.32
C ALA A 571 6.50 -7.47 8.10
N LYS A 572 7.61 -6.79 8.34
CA LYS A 572 8.59 -6.41 7.32
C LYS A 572 9.11 -7.64 6.57
N THR A 573 9.30 -7.50 5.26
CA THR A 573 10.10 -8.43 4.47
C THR A 573 11.58 -8.09 4.68
N GLU A 574 12.40 -9.06 5.08
CA GLU A 574 13.84 -8.86 5.26
C GLU A 574 14.53 -8.84 3.89
N HIS A 575 15.16 -7.73 3.55
CA HIS A 575 15.98 -7.57 2.34
C HIS A 575 17.48 -7.62 2.68
N LYS A 576 18.29 -8.16 1.78
CA LYS A 576 19.74 -8.29 1.96
C LYS A 576 20.52 -7.10 1.41
N GLY A 577 19.86 -6.20 0.69
CA GLY A 577 20.49 -5.05 0.05
C GLY A 577 21.43 -5.44 -1.09
N VAL A 578 21.04 -6.40 -1.92
CA VAL A 578 21.83 -6.77 -3.11
C VAL A 578 21.81 -5.62 -4.10
N LYS A 579 23.00 -5.16 -4.55
CA LYS A 579 23.10 -4.07 -5.53
C LYS A 579 22.45 -4.49 -6.86
N ALA A 580 21.52 -3.67 -7.36
CA ALA A 580 20.99 -3.81 -8.70
C ALA A 580 22.12 -3.59 -9.71
N GLN A 581 22.43 -4.61 -10.54
CA GLN A 581 23.43 -4.54 -11.62
C GLN A 581 22.85 -3.89 -12.87
#